data_7c94906e655b4f2cb979b6d662cd40b6
#
_entry.id   7c94906e655b4f2cb979b6d662cd40b6
#
_cell.length_a   1.000
_cell.length_b   1.000
_cell.length_c   1.000
_cell.angle_alpha   90.00
_cell.angle_beta   90.00
_cell.angle_gamma   90.00
#
_symmetry.space_group_name_H-M   'P 1'
#
loop_
_entity.id
_entity.type
_entity.pdbx_description
1 polymer ?
#
loop_
_entity_poly.entity_id
_entity_poly.type
_entity_poly.pdbx_seq_one_letter_code
_entity_poly.pdbx_strand_id
1 'polypeptide(L)'
;MSIEINALQEGFLMNITGMWMWPYSVRTRGAAKTVENCVRAGVTDIYFLTKGLEGTTAFHSTLTPPDCERDLLQELLSEAHGQGIRVHAWFTSACDDHYKHLHPESGRCHLTRGKDRELISLRDEGYLSYMKAVVRDVCRRYDVDGLHLDYIRYNHMLYGWDEQDLARYEKAGADAETLKAWMHKAFESEERNLEPLLDAYRAGDKDLRAFAAVRRQDVWHFAKTMCDIAREEKPGIILSAALMPEGAYEDSAYADLHYGQSYEDAAKLYDFALPMAYSKAYEKNSAWVRYVAQRTLSFGLKTVMGLHAYEDGTGLQLDADMDALRDVPVQGICLFREGASVMAFEENGAVRLLNLLPDRVTRVILMGDEAETDIPVCAEPNRETEVPTSFPVRHLRVFVQEKEVSVWFVRKAK
;
A
#
# COMPACT_ATOMS: atom_id res chain seq x y z
N MET A 1 -25.62 -18.21 -2.15
CA MET A 1 -24.85 -19.47 -2.03
C MET A 1 -23.41 -19.03 -1.79
N SER A 2 -23.01 -19.00 -0.51
CA SER A 2 -21.72 -18.45 -0.06
C SER A 2 -20.61 -19.34 -0.60
N ILE A 3 -19.70 -18.77 -1.40
CA ILE A 3 -18.46 -19.42 -1.80
C ILE A 3 -17.60 -19.44 -0.54
N GLU A 4 -17.42 -20.60 0.06
CA GLU A 4 -16.47 -20.79 1.16
C GLU A 4 -15.06 -20.57 0.62
N ILE A 5 -14.48 -19.46 1.05
CA ILE A 5 -13.14 -19.05 0.67
C ILE A 5 -12.14 -19.93 1.40
N ASN A 6 -11.36 -20.66 0.67
CA ASN A 6 -10.06 -21.33 0.90
C ASN A 6 -9.68 -21.87 2.29
N ALA A 7 -9.04 -23.02 2.27
CA ALA A 7 -8.41 -23.77 3.38
C ALA A 7 -7.46 -23.01 4.33
N LEU A 8 -7.19 -21.72 4.07
CA LEU A 8 -6.51 -20.81 5.00
C LEU A 8 -7.41 -20.37 6.17
N GLN A 9 -8.71 -20.66 6.12
CA GLN A 9 -9.71 -20.17 7.09
C GLN A 9 -9.98 -21.12 8.26
N GLU A 10 -9.48 -22.34 8.26
CA GLU A 10 -9.79 -23.30 9.35
C GLU A 10 -9.06 -23.04 10.68
N GLY A 11 -8.13 -22.06 10.75
CA GLY A 11 -7.41 -21.72 11.99
C GLY A 11 -7.76 -20.35 12.59
N PHE A 12 -7.89 -19.33 11.77
CA PHE A 12 -8.32 -17.96 12.13
C PHE A 12 -9.14 -17.40 10.97
N LEU A 13 -10.34 -16.89 11.23
CA LEU A 13 -11.19 -16.24 10.24
C LEU A 13 -10.52 -14.93 9.75
N MET A 14 -9.73 -15.01 8.69
CA MET A 14 -9.35 -13.83 7.93
C MET A 14 -10.61 -13.31 7.24
N ASN A 15 -11.15 -12.18 7.72
CA ASN A 15 -12.39 -11.61 7.21
C ASN A 15 -12.18 -10.66 6.04
N ILE A 16 -10.92 -10.27 5.76
CA ILE A 16 -10.56 -9.29 4.74
C ILE A 16 -9.58 -9.91 3.74
N THR A 17 -10.01 -9.98 2.50
CA THR A 17 -9.15 -10.19 1.33
C THR A 17 -9.16 -8.90 0.53
N GLY A 18 -8.16 -8.05 0.78
CA GLY A 18 -8.03 -6.74 0.18
C GLY A 18 -7.23 -6.76 -1.12
N MET A 19 -7.49 -5.77 -1.97
CA MET A 19 -6.76 -5.56 -3.21
C MET A 19 -6.54 -4.07 -3.43
N TRP A 20 -5.29 -3.61 -3.52
CA TRP A 20 -5.02 -2.28 -4.05
C TRP A 20 -5.25 -2.26 -5.56
N MET A 21 -5.98 -1.27 -6.02
CA MET A 21 -6.38 -1.17 -7.43
C MET A 21 -6.19 0.25 -7.96
N TRP A 22 -5.57 0.34 -9.13
CA TRP A 22 -5.43 1.60 -9.85
C TRP A 22 -6.62 1.85 -10.78
N PRO A 23 -6.94 3.13 -11.11
CA PRO A 23 -8.03 3.49 -12.03
C PRO A 23 -7.90 2.82 -13.41
N TYR A 24 -6.68 2.54 -13.84
CA TYR A 24 -6.38 1.85 -15.09
C TYR A 24 -7.17 0.56 -15.26
N SER A 25 -7.37 -0.21 -14.19
CA SER A 25 -8.12 -1.48 -14.23
C SER A 25 -9.57 -1.26 -14.64
N VAL A 26 -10.24 -0.33 -13.99
CA VAL A 26 -11.65 0.03 -14.31
C VAL A 26 -11.74 0.72 -15.68
N ARG A 27 -10.79 1.61 -15.98
CA ARG A 27 -10.75 2.32 -17.26
C ARG A 27 -10.63 1.36 -18.44
N THR A 28 -9.79 0.33 -18.34
CA THR A 28 -9.46 -0.57 -19.44
C THR A 28 -10.46 -1.70 -19.61
N ARG A 29 -10.92 -2.32 -18.50
CA ARG A 29 -11.79 -3.51 -18.54
C ARG A 29 -13.26 -3.21 -18.25
N GLY A 30 -13.57 -2.02 -17.74
CA GLY A 30 -14.86 -1.67 -17.19
C GLY A 30 -15.05 -2.15 -15.75
N ALA A 31 -15.91 -1.49 -14.99
CA ALA A 31 -16.17 -1.80 -13.58
C ALA A 31 -16.76 -3.21 -13.41
N ALA A 32 -17.78 -3.57 -14.20
CA ALA A 32 -18.46 -4.87 -14.10
C ALA A 32 -17.48 -6.06 -14.23
N LYS A 33 -16.60 -6.03 -15.26
CA LYS A 33 -15.63 -7.13 -15.46
C LYS A 33 -14.55 -7.15 -14.40
N THR A 34 -14.11 -5.98 -13.94
CA THR A 34 -13.12 -5.86 -12.86
C THR A 34 -13.68 -6.43 -11.55
N VAL A 35 -14.92 -6.09 -11.21
CA VAL A 35 -15.60 -6.59 -10.00
C VAL A 35 -15.88 -8.09 -10.10
N GLU A 36 -16.34 -8.59 -11.27
CA GLU A 36 -16.50 -10.05 -11.51
C GLU A 36 -15.21 -10.82 -11.19
N ASN A 37 -14.06 -10.32 -11.65
CA ASN A 37 -12.78 -10.93 -11.36
C ASN A 37 -12.43 -10.88 -9.85
N CYS A 38 -12.74 -9.79 -9.17
CA CYS A 38 -12.57 -9.65 -7.73
C CYS A 38 -13.45 -10.64 -6.95
N VAL A 39 -14.71 -10.81 -7.35
CA VAL A 39 -15.62 -11.81 -6.75
C VAL A 39 -15.07 -13.23 -6.90
N ARG A 40 -14.62 -13.61 -8.10
CA ARG A 40 -13.99 -14.91 -8.35
C ARG A 40 -12.76 -15.14 -7.50
N ALA A 41 -12.00 -14.08 -7.26
CA ALA A 41 -10.79 -14.11 -6.43
C ALA A 41 -11.09 -14.03 -4.92
N GLY A 42 -12.35 -13.92 -4.51
CA GLY A 42 -12.75 -13.84 -3.10
C GLY A 42 -12.38 -12.51 -2.44
N VAL A 43 -12.20 -11.44 -3.23
CA VAL A 43 -11.93 -10.09 -2.71
C VAL A 43 -13.15 -9.58 -1.96
N THR A 44 -12.92 -9.04 -0.77
CA THR A 44 -13.94 -8.43 0.09
C THR A 44 -13.82 -6.92 0.16
N ASP A 45 -12.61 -6.39 -0.13
CA ASP A 45 -12.26 -4.98 0.01
C ASP A 45 -11.38 -4.51 -1.15
N ILE A 46 -11.78 -3.46 -1.83
CA ILE A 46 -10.98 -2.80 -2.87
C ILE A 46 -10.47 -1.47 -2.33
N TYR A 47 -9.14 -1.31 -2.26
CA TYR A 47 -8.48 -0.04 -1.98
C TYR A 47 -8.21 0.65 -3.31
N PHE A 48 -9.16 1.49 -3.73
CA PHE A 48 -9.15 2.10 -5.05
C PHE A 48 -8.41 3.43 -5.05
N LEU A 49 -7.39 3.58 -5.90
CA LEU A 49 -6.61 4.82 -6.01
C LEU A 49 -7.50 5.96 -6.51
N THR A 50 -8.09 6.65 -5.56
CA THR A 50 -9.06 7.72 -5.81
C THR A 50 -8.39 9.05 -6.10
N LYS A 51 -7.21 9.33 -5.46
CA LYS A 51 -6.32 10.44 -5.79
C LYS A 51 -4.90 9.91 -5.96
N GLY A 52 -4.38 10.03 -7.19
CA GLY A 52 -3.07 9.51 -7.58
C GLY A 52 -1.89 10.45 -7.31
N LEU A 53 -0.69 9.99 -7.67
CA LEU A 53 0.58 10.72 -7.51
C LEU A 53 0.60 12.00 -8.34
N GLU A 54 0.02 11.96 -9.52
CA GLU A 54 -0.06 13.09 -10.45
C GLU A 54 -1.02 14.19 -9.96
N GLY A 55 -1.77 13.95 -8.89
CA GLY A 55 -2.80 14.87 -8.39
C GLY A 55 -4.14 14.77 -9.13
N THR A 56 -4.27 13.80 -10.04
CA THR A 56 -5.54 13.47 -10.70
C THR A 56 -6.43 12.63 -9.80
N THR A 57 -7.75 12.70 -10.02
CA THR A 57 -8.73 11.91 -9.28
C THR A 57 -9.51 10.98 -10.20
N ALA A 58 -9.84 9.80 -9.70
CA ALA A 58 -10.69 8.82 -10.38
C ALA A 58 -12.19 9.15 -10.28
N PHE A 59 -12.52 10.35 -9.85
CA PHE A 59 -13.87 10.89 -9.75
C PHE A 59 -13.92 12.34 -10.26
N HIS A 60 -15.09 12.83 -10.63
CA HIS A 60 -15.24 14.19 -11.08
C HIS A 60 -15.28 15.17 -9.90
N SER A 61 -14.37 16.12 -9.88
CA SER A 61 -14.29 17.19 -8.88
C SER A 61 -14.01 18.53 -9.57
N THR A 62 -14.41 19.62 -8.92
CA THR A 62 -14.01 20.97 -9.33
C THR A 62 -12.68 21.39 -8.69
N LEU A 63 -12.13 20.57 -7.79
CA LEU A 63 -10.93 20.84 -7.03
C LEU A 63 -9.68 20.24 -7.68
N THR A 64 -9.86 19.16 -8.43
CA THR A 64 -8.78 18.32 -8.97
C THR A 64 -9.05 18.01 -10.45
N PRO A 65 -8.01 17.85 -11.28
CA PRO A 65 -8.22 17.32 -12.63
C PRO A 65 -8.64 15.85 -12.56
N PRO A 66 -9.62 15.41 -13.38
CA PRO A 66 -10.00 14.00 -13.44
C PRO A 66 -8.94 13.16 -14.16
N ASP A 67 -8.82 11.88 -13.80
CA ASP A 67 -7.95 10.90 -14.50
C ASP A 67 -8.43 10.65 -15.95
N CYS A 68 -9.75 10.70 -16.17
CA CYS A 68 -10.37 10.61 -17.50
C CYS A 68 -11.78 11.23 -17.47
N GLU A 69 -12.47 11.21 -18.63
CA GLU A 69 -13.84 11.74 -18.75
C GLU A 69 -14.91 10.94 -17.99
N ARG A 70 -14.61 9.68 -17.64
CA ARG A 70 -15.52 8.80 -16.90
C ARG A 70 -15.32 8.96 -15.39
N ASP A 71 -16.41 8.85 -14.64
CA ASP A 71 -16.36 8.78 -13.17
C ASP A 71 -16.12 7.33 -12.72
N LEU A 72 -14.83 6.95 -12.71
CA LEU A 72 -14.42 5.56 -12.45
C LEU A 72 -14.74 5.11 -11.02
N LEU A 73 -14.73 6.03 -10.05
CA LEU A 73 -15.10 5.71 -8.67
C LEU A 73 -16.59 5.38 -8.58
N GLN A 74 -17.46 6.19 -9.21
CA GLN A 74 -18.90 5.93 -9.19
C GLN A 74 -19.24 4.61 -9.89
N GLU A 75 -18.61 4.35 -11.05
CA GLU A 75 -18.80 3.08 -11.76
C GLU A 75 -18.39 1.87 -10.90
N LEU A 76 -17.22 1.95 -10.25
CA LEU A 76 -16.73 0.87 -9.40
C LEU A 76 -17.63 0.63 -8.18
N LEU A 77 -18.04 1.71 -7.48
CA LEU A 77 -18.93 1.63 -6.33
C LEU A 77 -20.24 0.92 -6.67
N SER A 78 -20.86 1.29 -7.80
CA SER A 78 -22.14 0.70 -8.23
C SER A 78 -22.04 -0.82 -8.44
N GLU A 79 -20.97 -1.30 -9.06
CA GLU A 79 -20.77 -2.71 -9.31
C GLU A 79 -20.31 -3.48 -8.05
N ALA A 80 -19.36 -2.91 -7.29
CA ALA A 80 -18.78 -3.55 -6.11
C ALA A 80 -19.81 -3.75 -5.00
N HIS A 81 -20.63 -2.74 -4.69
CA HIS A 81 -21.68 -2.83 -3.68
C HIS A 81 -22.76 -3.85 -4.08
N GLY A 82 -23.08 -3.96 -5.38
CA GLY A 82 -23.98 -5.00 -5.89
C GLY A 82 -23.50 -6.42 -5.62
N GLN A 83 -22.21 -6.61 -5.34
CA GLN A 83 -21.57 -7.89 -5.02
C GLN A 83 -21.12 -7.99 -3.54
N GLY A 84 -21.45 -7.00 -2.70
CA GLY A 84 -21.06 -6.96 -1.29
C GLY A 84 -19.57 -6.69 -1.04
N ILE A 85 -18.85 -6.14 -2.01
CA ILE A 85 -17.44 -5.74 -1.89
C ILE A 85 -17.39 -4.28 -1.43
N ARG A 86 -16.59 -4.01 -0.39
CA ARG A 86 -16.33 -2.66 0.10
C ARG A 86 -15.31 -1.93 -0.77
N VAL A 87 -15.49 -0.61 -0.93
CA VAL A 87 -14.56 0.23 -1.68
C VAL A 87 -14.01 1.33 -0.77
N HIS A 88 -12.69 1.31 -0.57
CA HIS A 88 -11.97 2.31 0.21
C HIS A 88 -11.33 3.33 -0.74
N ALA A 89 -11.61 4.61 -0.53
CA ALA A 89 -10.98 5.69 -1.26
C ALA A 89 -9.50 5.81 -0.83
N TRP A 90 -8.59 5.42 -1.71
CA TRP A 90 -7.14 5.46 -1.46
C TRP A 90 -6.54 6.76 -1.97
N PHE A 91 -5.81 7.46 -1.08
CA PHE A 91 -5.17 8.74 -1.34
C PHE A 91 -3.65 8.66 -1.15
N THR A 92 -2.88 9.11 -2.14
CA THR A 92 -1.43 9.34 -2.03
C THR A 92 -1.17 10.70 -1.38
N SER A 93 -1.21 10.75 -0.04
CA SER A 93 -1.37 11.97 0.76
C SER A 93 -0.33 13.05 0.53
N ALA A 94 0.97 12.68 0.46
CA ALA A 94 2.07 13.64 0.31
C ALA A 94 2.56 13.81 -1.13
N CYS A 95 1.84 13.26 -2.12
CA CYS A 95 2.19 13.33 -3.53
C CYS A 95 1.08 13.98 -4.33
N ASP A 96 1.40 15.03 -5.08
CA ASP A 96 0.45 15.74 -5.93
C ASP A 96 1.20 16.65 -6.92
N ASP A 97 1.50 16.13 -8.10
CA ASP A 97 2.25 16.88 -9.11
C ASP A 97 1.48 18.08 -9.63
N HIS A 98 0.14 17.94 -9.75
CA HIS A 98 -0.71 19.03 -10.18
C HIS A 98 -0.68 20.21 -9.18
N TYR A 99 -0.87 19.92 -7.88
CA TYR A 99 -0.82 20.96 -6.85
C TYR A 99 0.55 21.67 -6.82
N LYS A 100 1.65 20.91 -6.85
CA LYS A 100 3.00 21.48 -6.87
C LYS A 100 3.32 22.30 -8.12
N HIS A 101 2.75 21.95 -9.26
CA HIS A 101 2.92 22.77 -10.46
C HIS A 101 2.33 24.16 -10.26
N LEU A 102 1.20 24.26 -9.56
CA LEU A 102 0.54 25.53 -9.21
C LEU A 102 1.18 26.21 -7.99
N HIS A 103 1.74 25.43 -7.06
CA HIS A 103 2.29 25.86 -5.79
C HIS A 103 3.69 25.27 -5.55
N PRO A 104 4.72 25.68 -6.32
CA PRO A 104 6.06 25.11 -6.23
C PRO A 104 6.73 25.34 -4.86
N GLU A 105 6.28 26.33 -4.10
CA GLU A 105 6.71 26.60 -2.73
C GLU A 105 6.31 25.49 -1.74
N SER A 106 5.28 24.71 -2.04
CA SER A 106 4.77 23.62 -1.19
C SER A 106 5.69 22.37 -1.15
N GLY A 107 6.63 22.26 -2.09
CA GLY A 107 7.54 21.14 -2.17
C GLY A 107 8.41 20.97 -0.93
N ARG A 108 8.67 19.73 -0.50
CA ARG A 108 9.63 19.44 0.57
C ARG A 108 11.03 19.84 0.17
N CYS A 109 11.76 20.47 1.09
CA CYS A 109 13.14 20.88 0.85
C CYS A 109 14.10 19.74 1.19
N HIS A 110 14.92 19.33 0.23
CA HIS A 110 16.05 18.44 0.46
C HIS A 110 17.21 19.21 1.07
N LEU A 111 18.02 18.57 1.93
CA LEU A 111 19.14 19.20 2.63
C LEU A 111 20.11 19.94 1.70
N THR A 112 20.40 19.39 0.52
CA THR A 112 21.42 19.93 -0.42
C THR A 112 20.89 20.20 -1.84
N ARG A 113 19.72 19.66 -2.21
CA ARG A 113 19.19 19.74 -3.59
C ARG A 113 18.06 20.75 -3.77
N GLY A 114 17.67 21.45 -2.70
CA GLY A 114 16.54 22.38 -2.73
C GLY A 114 15.18 21.68 -2.68
N LYS A 115 14.13 22.36 -3.16
CA LYS A 115 12.75 21.83 -3.09
C LYS A 115 12.54 20.65 -4.04
N ASP A 116 11.88 19.62 -3.51
CA ASP A 116 11.49 18.43 -4.24
C ASP A 116 10.37 18.74 -5.23
N ARG A 117 10.40 18.05 -6.38
CA ARG A 117 9.37 18.18 -7.39
C ARG A 117 8.22 17.14 -7.25
N GLU A 118 8.41 16.12 -6.42
CA GLU A 118 7.45 15.01 -6.30
C GLU A 118 6.69 15.01 -4.97
N LEU A 119 7.27 15.59 -3.90
CA LEU A 119 6.73 15.49 -2.55
C LEU A 119 6.35 16.85 -1.98
N ILE A 120 5.16 16.88 -1.38
CA ILE A 120 4.63 18.07 -0.73
C ILE A 120 4.94 18.03 0.77
N SER A 121 5.24 19.18 1.35
CA SER A 121 5.40 19.31 2.79
C SER A 121 4.07 19.09 3.51
N LEU A 122 4.02 18.11 4.43
CA LEU A 122 2.81 17.79 5.20
C LEU A 122 2.38 18.93 6.15
N ARG A 123 3.26 19.89 6.40
CA ARG A 123 2.97 21.10 7.20
C ARG A 123 2.48 22.29 6.37
N ASP A 124 2.41 22.16 5.03
CA ASP A 124 1.91 23.22 4.16
C ASP A 124 0.41 23.43 4.37
N GLU A 125 0.05 24.59 4.91
CA GLU A 125 -1.34 24.91 5.28
C GLU A 125 -2.26 25.04 4.05
N GLY A 126 -1.72 25.50 2.92
CA GLY A 126 -2.43 25.55 1.66
C GLY A 126 -2.80 24.16 1.17
N TYR A 127 -1.83 23.26 1.15
CA TYR A 127 -2.04 21.87 0.78
C TYR A 127 -2.96 21.13 1.76
N LEU A 128 -2.78 21.35 3.06
CA LEU A 128 -3.67 20.78 4.08
C LEU A 128 -5.12 21.22 3.84
N SER A 129 -5.35 22.50 3.55
CA SER A 129 -6.68 23.05 3.25
C SER A 129 -7.27 22.47 1.96
N TYR A 130 -6.45 22.33 0.92
CA TYR A 130 -6.82 21.68 -0.34
C TYR A 130 -7.22 20.22 -0.12
N MET A 131 -6.40 19.42 0.57
CA MET A 131 -6.68 18.03 0.85
C MET A 131 -7.93 17.82 1.71
N LYS A 132 -8.17 18.71 2.69
CA LYS A 132 -9.44 18.75 3.44
C LYS A 132 -10.64 18.89 2.53
N ALA A 133 -10.56 19.78 1.55
CA ALA A 133 -11.64 19.97 0.60
C ALA A 133 -11.85 18.75 -0.30
N VAL A 134 -10.77 18.10 -0.77
CA VAL A 134 -10.85 16.89 -1.61
C VAL A 134 -11.42 15.70 -0.83
N VAL A 135 -10.97 15.46 0.41
CA VAL A 135 -11.53 14.40 1.26
C VAL A 135 -13.01 14.66 1.55
N ARG A 136 -13.37 15.92 1.86
CA ARG A 136 -14.78 16.31 2.08
C ARG A 136 -15.63 16.06 0.83
N ASP A 137 -15.14 16.40 -0.35
CA ASP A 137 -15.85 16.21 -1.62
C ASP A 137 -16.16 14.74 -1.87
N VAL A 138 -15.16 13.85 -1.72
CA VAL A 138 -15.37 12.41 -1.92
C VAL A 138 -16.33 11.81 -0.89
N CYS A 139 -16.15 12.13 0.40
CA CYS A 139 -16.98 11.55 1.47
C CYS A 139 -18.45 12.00 1.39
N ARG A 140 -18.72 13.22 0.89
CA ARG A 140 -20.09 13.72 0.73
C ARG A 140 -20.82 13.16 -0.47
N ARG A 141 -20.11 12.97 -1.57
CA ARG A 141 -20.73 12.68 -2.87
C ARG A 141 -20.75 11.22 -3.23
N TYR A 142 -19.85 10.44 -2.64
CA TYR A 142 -19.68 9.04 -2.98
C TYR A 142 -19.90 8.13 -1.76
N ASP A 143 -20.51 7.00 -2.01
CA ASP A 143 -20.77 6.01 -0.96
C ASP A 143 -19.56 5.10 -0.71
N VAL A 144 -18.39 5.72 -0.49
CA VAL A 144 -17.17 4.98 -0.14
C VAL A 144 -17.28 4.38 1.26
N ASP A 145 -16.83 3.15 1.45
CA ASP A 145 -16.85 2.46 2.74
C ASP A 145 -15.70 2.89 3.65
N GLY A 146 -14.60 3.34 3.08
CA GLY A 146 -13.42 3.75 3.84
C GLY A 146 -12.62 4.86 3.19
N LEU A 147 -11.79 5.51 4.02
CA LEU A 147 -10.68 6.35 3.61
C LEU A 147 -9.37 5.63 3.93
N HIS A 148 -8.54 5.43 2.91
CA HIS A 148 -7.23 4.80 3.02
C HIS A 148 -6.12 5.79 2.69
N LEU A 149 -5.28 6.12 3.68
CA LEU A 149 -4.18 7.07 3.52
C LEU A 149 -2.88 6.34 3.22
N ASP A 150 -2.21 6.74 2.16
CA ASP A 150 -0.88 6.30 1.79
C ASP A 150 0.04 7.50 1.59
N TYR A 151 1.36 7.28 1.52
CA TYR A 151 2.36 8.34 1.47
C TYR A 151 2.22 9.38 2.59
N ILE A 152 1.58 8.99 3.70
CA ILE A 152 1.41 9.81 4.89
C ILE A 152 2.68 9.72 5.76
N ARG A 153 3.77 10.21 5.21
CA ARG A 153 5.10 10.10 5.79
C ARG A 153 6.09 11.06 5.15
N TYR A 154 7.22 11.23 5.78
CA TYR A 154 8.43 11.66 5.08
C TYR A 154 8.96 10.47 4.27
N ASN A 155 9.63 10.75 3.16
CA ASN A 155 10.19 9.70 2.31
C ASN A 155 11.68 9.43 2.59
N HIS A 156 12.36 10.38 3.26
CA HIS A 156 13.77 10.25 3.64
C HIS A 156 14.16 11.26 4.71
N MET A 157 15.21 10.97 5.50
CA MET A 157 15.77 11.88 6.51
C MET A 157 16.31 13.19 5.90
N LEU A 158 16.72 13.14 4.62
CA LEU A 158 17.24 14.31 3.89
C LEU A 158 16.18 15.29 3.40
N TYR A 159 14.89 15.09 3.70
CA TYR A 159 13.81 16.02 3.38
C TYR A 159 13.22 16.66 4.63
N GLY A 160 12.75 17.90 4.48
CA GLY A 160 12.28 18.74 5.57
C GLY A 160 13.40 19.62 6.11
N TRP A 161 14.05 20.40 5.22
CA TRP A 161 15.23 21.20 5.54
C TRP A 161 15.14 22.65 5.07
N ASP A 162 13.93 23.21 4.88
CA ASP A 162 13.79 24.64 4.64
C ASP A 162 13.91 25.45 5.95
N GLU A 163 13.94 26.77 5.83
CA GLU A 163 14.06 27.67 6.97
C GLU A 163 12.96 27.47 8.03
N GLN A 164 11.74 27.17 7.60
CA GLN A 164 10.64 26.93 8.52
C GLN A 164 10.78 25.58 9.24
N ASP A 165 11.27 24.54 8.55
CA ASP A 165 11.58 23.26 9.18
C ASP A 165 12.66 23.42 10.23
N LEU A 166 13.76 24.11 9.90
CA LEU A 166 14.86 24.39 10.82
C LEU A 166 14.39 25.15 12.06
N ALA A 167 13.62 26.23 11.89
CA ALA A 167 13.07 26.99 13.01
C ALA A 167 12.17 26.13 13.93
N ARG A 168 11.47 25.14 13.39
CA ARG A 168 10.66 24.20 14.18
C ARG A 168 11.52 23.18 14.94
N TYR A 169 12.60 22.68 14.34
CA TYR A 169 13.57 21.84 15.04
C TYR A 169 14.23 22.58 16.20
N GLU A 170 14.66 23.82 15.97
CA GLU A 170 15.23 24.69 17.01
C GLU A 170 14.22 24.99 18.13
N LYS A 171 12.97 25.30 17.78
CA LYS A 171 11.89 25.47 18.77
C LYS A 171 11.65 24.21 19.60
N ALA A 172 11.87 23.03 19.03
CA ALA A 172 11.80 21.74 19.72
C ALA A 172 13.06 21.42 20.53
N GLY A 173 14.07 22.28 20.50
CA GLY A 173 15.29 22.17 21.29
C GLY A 173 16.49 21.58 20.55
N ALA A 174 16.41 21.38 19.24
CA ALA A 174 17.53 20.90 18.44
C ALA A 174 18.48 22.06 18.05
N ASP A 175 19.75 21.74 17.87
CA ASP A 175 20.72 22.58 17.17
C ASP A 175 20.73 22.22 15.68
N ALA A 176 20.34 23.17 14.82
CA ALA A 176 20.19 22.96 13.39
C ALA A 176 21.50 22.57 12.69
N GLU A 177 22.65 23.12 13.12
CA GLU A 177 23.95 22.80 12.52
C GLU A 177 24.42 21.39 12.94
N THR A 178 24.16 21.01 14.19
CA THR A 178 24.41 19.64 14.67
C THR A 178 23.57 18.63 13.88
N LEU A 179 22.29 18.90 13.62
CA LEU A 179 21.43 18.04 12.79
C LEU A 179 21.97 17.90 11.36
N LYS A 180 22.35 19.01 10.72
CA LYS A 180 22.94 18.99 9.38
C LYS A 180 24.24 18.16 9.36
N ALA A 181 25.10 18.31 10.37
CA ALA A 181 26.34 17.56 10.48
C ALA A 181 26.07 16.05 10.58
N TRP A 182 25.07 15.63 11.36
CA TRP A 182 24.62 14.23 11.41
C TRP A 182 24.21 13.71 10.02
N MET A 183 23.39 14.46 9.29
CA MET A 183 22.90 14.04 7.96
C MET A 183 24.02 14.01 6.92
N HIS A 184 24.90 15.01 6.90
CA HIS A 184 26.08 15.01 6.02
C HIS A 184 26.98 13.81 6.29
N LYS A 185 27.28 13.52 7.55
CA LYS A 185 28.08 12.36 7.92
C LYS A 185 27.46 11.05 7.50
N ALA A 186 26.14 10.90 7.68
CA ALA A 186 25.44 9.65 7.39
C ALA A 186 25.26 9.37 5.88
N PHE A 187 25.07 10.41 5.06
CA PHE A 187 24.61 10.26 3.67
C PHE A 187 25.52 10.83 2.60
N GLU A 188 26.39 11.79 2.92
CA GLU A 188 27.19 12.52 1.93
C GLU A 188 28.70 12.34 2.10
N SER A 189 29.18 11.76 3.20
CA SER A 189 30.57 11.41 3.37
C SER A 189 30.99 10.23 2.48
N GLU A 190 32.27 10.09 2.19
CA GLU A 190 32.80 8.94 1.42
C GLU A 190 32.49 7.59 2.10
N GLU A 191 32.48 7.59 3.43
CA GLU A 191 32.20 6.41 4.27
C GLU A 191 30.72 6.33 4.69
N ARG A 192 29.77 6.64 3.84
CA ARG A 192 28.32 6.65 4.16
C ARG A 192 27.96 5.57 5.20
N ASN A 193 27.79 5.98 6.45
CA ASN A 193 27.46 5.09 7.54
C ASN A 193 26.35 5.69 8.40
N LEU A 194 25.20 5.03 8.38
CA LEU A 194 24.01 5.42 9.12
C LEU A 194 24.04 5.01 10.60
N GLU A 195 24.78 3.94 10.95
CA GLU A 195 24.75 3.37 12.30
C GLU A 195 25.13 4.37 13.40
N PRO A 196 26.19 5.22 13.27
CA PRO A 196 26.49 6.18 14.31
C PRO A 196 25.36 7.16 14.62
N LEU A 197 24.56 7.54 13.60
CA LEU A 197 23.38 8.40 13.77
C LEU A 197 22.27 7.64 14.50
N LEU A 198 21.99 6.39 14.11
CA LEU A 198 21.00 5.55 14.78
C LEU A 198 21.38 5.27 16.24
N ASP A 199 22.66 4.98 16.51
CA ASP A 199 23.17 4.77 17.86
C ASP A 199 23.01 6.01 18.74
N ALA A 200 23.32 7.21 18.21
CA ALA A 200 23.11 8.46 18.92
C ALA A 200 21.60 8.66 19.25
N TYR A 201 20.72 8.36 18.28
CA TYR A 201 19.27 8.42 18.52
C TYR A 201 18.84 7.44 19.61
N ARG A 202 19.29 6.18 19.57
CA ARG A 202 19.01 5.15 20.60
C ARG A 202 19.50 5.60 21.98
N ALA A 203 20.69 6.22 22.04
CA ALA A 203 21.28 6.78 23.26
C ALA A 203 20.56 8.02 23.79
N GLY A 204 19.59 8.57 23.05
CA GLY A 204 18.80 9.71 23.50
C GLY A 204 19.36 11.08 23.10
N ASP A 205 20.14 11.16 22.02
CA ASP A 205 20.61 12.44 21.48
C ASP A 205 19.46 13.44 21.34
N LYS A 206 19.58 14.60 21.98
CA LYS A 206 18.49 15.58 22.08
C LYS A 206 18.08 16.17 20.73
N ASP A 207 19.05 16.38 19.83
CA ASP A 207 18.82 17.02 18.54
C ASP A 207 18.08 16.05 17.61
N LEU A 208 18.51 14.80 17.56
CA LEU A 208 17.84 13.73 16.79
C LEU A 208 16.46 13.40 17.34
N ARG A 209 16.26 13.43 18.67
CA ARG A 209 14.94 13.25 19.29
C ARG A 209 13.98 14.38 18.95
N ALA A 210 14.45 15.63 18.98
CA ALA A 210 13.64 16.78 18.59
C ALA A 210 13.28 16.73 17.09
N PHE A 211 14.24 16.36 16.22
CA PHE A 211 14.01 16.17 14.80
C PHE A 211 12.90 15.11 14.54
N ALA A 212 13.02 13.93 15.13
CA ALA A 212 12.03 12.87 14.98
C ALA A 212 10.65 13.30 15.50
N ALA A 213 10.61 13.98 16.67
CA ALA A 213 9.35 14.43 17.29
C ALA A 213 8.59 15.44 16.41
N VAL A 214 9.28 16.38 15.78
CA VAL A 214 8.66 17.35 14.86
C VAL A 214 8.08 16.65 13.63
N ARG A 215 8.82 15.70 13.04
CA ARG A 215 8.36 14.93 11.87
C ARG A 215 7.15 14.05 12.21
N ARG A 216 7.18 13.39 13.36
CA ARG A 216 6.04 12.61 13.87
C ARG A 216 4.80 13.50 14.07
N GLN A 217 4.99 14.72 14.60
CA GLN A 217 3.90 15.68 14.78
C GLN A 217 3.28 16.12 13.45
N ASP A 218 4.08 16.33 12.40
CA ASP A 218 3.58 16.70 11.06
C ASP A 218 2.72 15.58 10.45
N VAL A 219 3.24 14.36 10.50
CA VAL A 219 2.51 13.17 10.02
C VAL A 219 1.20 12.99 10.80
N TRP A 220 1.27 13.08 12.13
CA TRP A 220 0.09 12.97 13.00
C TRP A 220 -0.96 14.04 12.69
N HIS A 221 -0.54 15.30 12.61
CA HIS A 221 -1.45 16.43 12.39
C HIS A 221 -2.18 16.28 11.05
N PHE A 222 -1.46 15.99 9.99
CA PHE A 222 -2.05 15.79 8.67
C PHE A 222 -3.00 14.59 8.66
N ALA A 223 -2.56 13.43 9.14
CA ALA A 223 -3.37 12.21 9.19
C ALA A 223 -4.66 12.41 9.99
N LYS A 224 -4.52 12.97 11.20
CA LYS A 224 -5.67 13.23 12.07
C LYS A 224 -6.66 14.19 11.41
N THR A 225 -6.18 15.23 10.75
CA THR A 225 -7.04 16.18 10.05
C THR A 225 -7.85 15.50 8.96
N MET A 226 -7.24 14.64 8.14
CA MET A 226 -7.96 13.89 7.09
C MET A 226 -9.00 12.93 7.69
N CYS A 227 -8.63 12.22 8.75
CA CYS A 227 -9.52 11.28 9.44
C CYS A 227 -10.71 12.00 10.11
N ASP A 228 -10.46 13.13 10.76
CA ASP A 228 -11.53 13.91 11.41
C ASP A 228 -12.56 14.41 10.36
N ILE A 229 -12.09 14.95 9.24
CA ILE A 229 -12.97 15.37 8.14
C ILE A 229 -13.77 14.20 7.57
N ALA A 230 -13.13 13.05 7.35
CA ALA A 230 -13.85 11.88 6.85
C ALA A 230 -14.96 11.43 7.81
N ARG A 231 -14.68 11.38 9.11
CA ARG A 231 -15.68 11.02 10.14
C ARG A 231 -16.77 12.09 10.31
N GLU A 232 -16.42 13.38 10.17
CA GLU A 232 -17.40 14.49 10.18
C GLU A 232 -18.40 14.34 9.05
N GLU A 233 -17.92 14.06 7.83
CA GLU A 233 -18.77 13.97 6.64
C GLU A 233 -19.51 12.61 6.54
N LYS A 234 -18.91 11.54 7.01
CA LYS A 234 -19.46 10.17 6.94
C LYS A 234 -19.22 9.44 8.26
N PRO A 235 -20.10 9.61 9.24
CA PRO A 235 -20.02 8.86 10.51
C PRO A 235 -20.01 7.34 10.24
N GLY A 236 -19.04 6.63 10.82
CA GLY A 236 -18.87 5.19 10.61
C GLY A 236 -17.98 4.80 9.43
N ILE A 237 -17.42 5.76 8.68
CA ILE A 237 -16.41 5.47 7.64
C ILE A 237 -15.20 4.73 8.24
N ILE A 238 -14.74 3.69 7.54
CA ILE A 238 -13.56 2.92 7.94
C ILE A 238 -12.30 3.73 7.62
N LEU A 239 -11.43 3.90 8.62
CA LEU A 239 -10.16 4.61 8.45
C LEU A 239 -9.00 3.64 8.45
N SER A 240 -8.14 3.72 7.46
CA SER A 240 -6.96 2.86 7.36
C SER A 240 -5.77 3.60 6.74
N ALA A 241 -4.57 3.05 6.93
CA ALA A 241 -3.38 3.60 6.30
C ALA A 241 -2.38 2.51 5.91
N ALA A 242 -1.70 2.74 4.78
CA ALA A 242 -0.49 2.02 4.40
C ALA A 242 0.69 2.52 5.25
N LEU A 243 1.36 1.60 5.94
CA LEU A 243 2.46 1.91 6.85
C LEU A 243 3.74 1.22 6.40
N MET A 244 4.87 1.92 6.61
CA MET A 244 6.19 1.32 6.40
C MET A 244 6.46 0.27 7.47
N PRO A 245 6.88 -0.95 7.10
CA PRO A 245 6.99 -2.07 8.04
C PRO A 245 8.06 -1.86 9.12
N GLU A 246 9.08 -1.05 8.85
CA GLU A 246 10.15 -0.75 9.82
C GLU A 246 9.65 -0.03 11.07
N GLY A 247 8.53 0.70 10.97
CA GLY A 247 7.90 1.34 12.13
C GLY A 247 7.32 0.35 13.15
N ALA A 248 7.10 -0.90 12.74
CA ALA A 248 6.67 -1.97 13.64
C ALA A 248 7.84 -2.66 14.36
N TYR A 249 9.09 -2.46 13.94
CA TYR A 249 10.22 -3.15 14.52
C TYR A 249 10.40 -2.82 16.01
N GLU A 250 11.07 -3.72 16.74
CA GLU A 250 11.44 -3.47 18.12
C GLU A 250 12.39 -2.26 18.24
N ASP A 251 13.35 -2.19 17.33
CA ASP A 251 14.16 -1.00 17.12
C ASP A 251 13.56 -0.15 15.98
N SER A 252 12.83 0.89 16.33
CA SER A 252 12.20 1.80 15.38
C SER A 252 13.08 3.02 15.01
N ALA A 253 14.33 3.09 15.48
CA ALA A 253 15.18 4.27 15.31
C ALA A 253 15.27 4.77 13.86
N TYR A 254 15.44 3.83 12.92
CA TYR A 254 15.44 4.18 11.49
C TYR A 254 14.10 4.77 11.05
N ALA A 255 12.99 4.12 11.37
CA ALA A 255 11.66 4.54 10.96
C ALA A 255 11.25 5.89 11.56
N ASP A 256 11.55 6.11 12.84
CA ASP A 256 11.27 7.35 13.55
C ASP A 256 11.96 8.56 12.87
N LEU A 257 13.23 8.39 12.54
CA LEU A 257 14.02 9.44 11.89
C LEU A 257 13.66 9.57 10.39
N HIS A 258 13.34 8.47 9.72
CA HIS A 258 13.16 8.45 8.27
C HIS A 258 11.76 8.88 7.85
N TYR A 259 10.73 8.28 8.46
CA TYR A 259 9.34 8.40 7.99
C TYR A 259 8.48 9.35 8.82
N GLY A 260 8.78 9.50 10.11
CA GLY A 260 7.89 10.20 11.05
C GLY A 260 6.55 9.48 11.26
N GLN A 261 6.37 8.25 10.74
CA GLN A 261 5.22 7.40 11.03
C GLN A 261 5.39 6.73 12.39
N SER A 262 4.33 6.68 13.19
CA SER A 262 4.30 6.00 14.48
C SER A 262 3.15 5.01 14.54
N TYR A 263 3.44 3.75 14.83
CA TYR A 263 2.43 2.71 15.03
C TYR A 263 1.58 2.94 16.27
N GLU A 264 2.13 3.58 17.32
CA GLU A 264 1.36 4.02 18.49
C GLU A 264 0.33 5.09 18.15
N ASP A 265 0.66 6.01 17.25
CA ASP A 265 -0.26 7.04 16.77
C ASP A 265 -1.29 6.45 15.82
N ALA A 266 -0.86 5.54 14.96
CA ALA A 266 -1.74 4.79 14.08
C ALA A 266 -2.82 4.03 14.85
N ALA A 267 -2.46 3.41 16.00
CA ALA A 267 -3.40 2.69 16.87
C ALA A 267 -4.50 3.57 17.48
N LYS A 268 -4.25 4.88 17.59
CA LYS A 268 -5.25 5.85 18.11
C LYS A 268 -6.16 6.40 17.01
N LEU A 269 -5.77 6.26 15.75
CA LEU A 269 -6.37 6.98 14.63
C LEU A 269 -7.14 6.09 13.68
N TYR A 270 -6.55 4.94 13.30
CA TYR A 270 -7.08 4.07 12.26
C TYR A 270 -7.83 2.86 12.83
N ASP A 271 -8.85 2.43 12.10
CA ASP A 271 -9.54 1.17 12.37
C ASP A 271 -8.70 -0.03 11.93
N PHE A 272 -7.86 0.14 10.87
CA PHE A 272 -6.95 -0.87 10.36
C PHE A 272 -5.61 -0.25 9.96
N ALA A 273 -4.51 -0.95 10.25
CA ALA A 273 -3.20 -0.70 9.66
C ALA A 273 -2.91 -1.70 8.54
N LEU A 274 -2.33 -1.21 7.44
CA LEU A 274 -1.86 -2.03 6.34
C LEU A 274 -0.33 -1.91 6.21
N PRO A 275 0.46 -2.65 7.01
CA PRO A 275 1.91 -2.69 6.85
C PRO A 275 2.28 -3.25 5.48
N MET A 276 3.10 -2.53 4.72
CA MET A 276 3.55 -2.94 3.37
C MET A 276 4.69 -3.96 3.46
N ALA A 277 4.38 -5.17 3.92
CA ALA A 277 5.37 -6.24 4.12
C ALA A 277 5.70 -6.96 2.80
N TYR A 278 6.24 -6.22 1.85
CA TYR A 278 6.60 -6.70 0.51
C TYR A 278 7.93 -7.48 0.57
N SER A 279 7.85 -8.75 0.99
CA SER A 279 9.01 -9.61 1.30
C SER A 279 10.08 -9.59 0.21
N LYS A 280 9.68 -9.72 -1.06
CA LYS A 280 10.61 -9.71 -2.19
C LYS A 280 11.29 -8.34 -2.37
N ALA A 281 10.53 -7.24 -2.32
CA ALA A 281 11.07 -5.89 -2.47
C ALA A 281 12.05 -5.50 -1.34
N TYR A 282 11.85 -6.08 -0.15
CA TYR A 282 12.72 -5.90 1.01
C TYR A 282 13.84 -6.94 1.11
N GLU A 283 13.97 -7.84 0.13
CA GLU A 283 14.93 -8.96 0.16
C GLU A 283 14.81 -9.79 1.46
N LYS A 284 13.58 -10.00 1.91
CA LYS A 284 13.22 -10.75 3.12
C LYS A 284 12.48 -12.04 2.76
N ASN A 285 12.37 -12.93 3.74
CA ASN A 285 11.58 -14.15 3.66
C ASN A 285 10.24 -14.02 4.40
N SER A 286 9.40 -15.03 4.29
CA SER A 286 8.07 -15.07 4.90
C SER A 286 8.08 -15.02 6.44
N ALA A 287 9.17 -15.43 7.09
CA ALA A 287 9.33 -15.28 8.55
C ALA A 287 9.37 -13.80 8.95
N TRP A 288 9.92 -12.93 8.09
CA TRP A 288 9.90 -11.49 8.32
C TRP A 288 8.47 -10.92 8.17
N VAL A 289 7.66 -11.41 7.22
CA VAL A 289 6.24 -11.02 7.09
C VAL A 289 5.50 -11.34 8.38
N ARG A 290 5.69 -12.55 8.91
CA ARG A 290 5.16 -12.96 10.22
C ARG A 290 5.62 -12.06 11.37
N TYR A 291 6.91 -11.74 11.42
CA TYR A 291 7.47 -10.82 12.41
C TYR A 291 6.78 -9.44 12.37
N VAL A 292 6.67 -8.83 11.18
CA VAL A 292 5.99 -7.53 11.01
C VAL A 292 4.53 -7.61 11.48
N ALA A 293 3.81 -8.69 11.16
CA ALA A 293 2.44 -8.89 11.58
C ALA A 293 2.30 -8.95 13.11
N GLN A 294 3.12 -9.78 13.77
CA GLN A 294 3.13 -9.93 15.23
C GLN A 294 3.49 -8.62 15.94
N ARG A 295 4.48 -7.90 15.42
CA ARG A 295 4.88 -6.59 15.95
C ARG A 295 3.77 -5.55 15.78
N THR A 296 3.12 -5.48 14.61
CA THR A 296 1.99 -4.56 14.38
C THR A 296 0.86 -4.82 15.37
N LEU A 297 0.49 -6.08 15.57
CA LEU A 297 -0.54 -6.47 16.52
C LEU A 297 -0.20 -6.09 17.98
N SER A 298 1.10 -6.07 18.34
CA SER A 298 1.53 -5.68 19.69
C SER A 298 1.26 -4.23 20.04
N PHE A 299 1.00 -3.35 19.07
CA PHE A 299 0.53 -1.97 19.27
C PHE A 299 -0.99 -1.87 19.48
N GLY A 300 -1.72 -3.00 19.47
CA GLY A 300 -3.19 -3.02 19.56
C GLY A 300 -3.90 -2.67 18.24
N LEU A 301 -3.17 -2.66 17.12
CA LEU A 301 -3.69 -2.37 15.78
C LEU A 301 -4.40 -3.58 15.19
N LYS A 302 -5.63 -3.40 14.71
CA LYS A 302 -6.21 -4.36 13.77
C LYS A 302 -5.43 -4.29 12.46
N THR A 303 -4.94 -5.43 12.00
CA THR A 303 -3.92 -5.50 10.95
C THR A 303 -4.43 -6.25 9.72
N VAL A 304 -4.32 -5.64 8.57
CA VAL A 304 -4.48 -6.28 7.25
C VAL A 304 -3.11 -6.25 6.57
N MET A 305 -2.48 -7.41 6.38
CA MET A 305 -1.10 -7.45 5.88
C MET A 305 -1.01 -7.12 4.40
N GLY A 306 -0.26 -6.09 4.05
CA GLY A 306 0.08 -5.77 2.66
C GLY A 306 1.13 -6.74 2.13
N LEU A 307 0.79 -7.49 1.08
CA LEU A 307 1.66 -8.51 0.48
C LEU A 307 2.07 -8.17 -0.95
N HIS A 308 3.24 -8.64 -1.35
CA HIS A 308 3.84 -8.41 -2.66
C HIS A 308 3.18 -9.29 -3.72
N ALA A 309 2.50 -8.68 -4.69
CA ALA A 309 1.86 -9.34 -5.82
C ALA A 309 2.05 -8.54 -7.13
N TYR A 310 3.30 -8.13 -7.42
CA TYR A 310 3.65 -7.36 -8.62
C TYR A 310 5.09 -7.65 -9.08
N GLU A 311 5.43 -7.25 -10.29
CA GLU A 311 6.76 -7.30 -10.91
C GLU A 311 7.48 -8.66 -10.76
N ASP A 312 8.52 -8.72 -9.92
CA ASP A 312 9.36 -9.89 -9.67
C ASP A 312 8.87 -10.78 -8.52
N GLY A 313 7.70 -10.48 -7.95
CA GLY A 313 7.01 -11.37 -7.04
C GLY A 313 6.70 -12.70 -7.73
N THR A 314 6.62 -13.79 -6.99
CA THR A 314 6.26 -15.11 -7.52
C THR A 314 5.08 -15.69 -6.78
N GLY A 315 4.36 -16.63 -7.41
CA GLY A 315 3.27 -17.35 -6.75
C GLY A 315 3.74 -18.12 -5.53
N LEU A 316 4.91 -18.75 -5.59
CA LEU A 316 5.50 -19.49 -4.46
C LEU A 316 5.84 -18.56 -3.29
N GLN A 317 6.36 -17.36 -3.56
CA GLN A 317 6.64 -16.39 -2.51
C GLN A 317 5.35 -15.91 -1.85
N LEU A 318 4.33 -15.60 -2.64
CA LEU A 318 3.03 -15.16 -2.11
C LEU A 318 2.37 -16.26 -1.27
N ASP A 319 2.38 -17.51 -1.74
CA ASP A 319 1.88 -18.67 -1.00
C ASP A 319 2.61 -18.83 0.35
N ALA A 320 3.94 -18.71 0.36
CA ALA A 320 4.75 -18.80 1.57
C ALA A 320 4.46 -17.63 2.56
N ASP A 321 4.26 -16.41 2.05
CA ASP A 321 3.92 -15.24 2.88
C ASP A 321 2.53 -15.41 3.51
N MET A 322 1.55 -15.92 2.77
CA MET A 322 0.21 -16.24 3.30
C MET A 322 0.27 -17.38 4.33
N ASP A 323 1.04 -18.43 4.06
CA ASP A 323 1.21 -19.57 5.00
C ASP A 323 1.86 -19.11 6.31
N ALA A 324 2.79 -18.18 6.27
CA ALA A 324 3.43 -17.61 7.47
C ALA A 324 2.46 -16.84 8.38
N LEU A 325 1.31 -16.40 7.82
CA LEU A 325 0.27 -15.67 8.55
C LEU A 325 -0.86 -16.56 9.08
N ARG A 326 -0.90 -17.86 8.74
CA ARG A 326 -2.03 -18.76 8.98
C ARG A 326 -2.52 -18.79 10.44
N ASP A 327 -1.60 -18.73 11.39
CA ASP A 327 -1.87 -18.76 12.85
C ASP A 327 -1.63 -17.41 13.55
N VAL A 328 -1.46 -16.33 12.79
CA VAL A 328 -1.33 -14.96 13.29
C VAL A 328 -2.71 -14.29 13.23
N PRO A 329 -3.22 -13.68 14.32
CA PRO A 329 -4.59 -13.14 14.39
C PRO A 329 -4.73 -11.79 13.63
N VAL A 330 -4.23 -11.73 12.41
CA VAL A 330 -4.47 -10.60 11.51
C VAL A 330 -5.92 -10.64 10.99
N GLN A 331 -6.47 -9.47 10.64
CA GLN A 331 -7.84 -9.38 10.10
C GLN A 331 -7.92 -9.86 8.65
N GLY A 332 -6.78 -9.90 7.96
CA GLY A 332 -6.70 -10.34 6.57
C GLY A 332 -5.42 -9.94 5.88
N ILE A 333 -5.45 -10.03 4.57
CA ILE A 333 -4.36 -9.64 3.68
C ILE A 333 -4.86 -8.62 2.66
N CYS A 334 -3.96 -7.82 2.11
CA CYS A 334 -4.19 -6.94 0.98
C CYS A 334 -3.06 -7.08 -0.04
N LEU A 335 -3.39 -7.41 -1.27
CA LEU A 335 -2.41 -7.65 -2.31
C LEU A 335 -2.08 -6.35 -3.07
N PHE A 336 -0.83 -6.05 -3.20
CA PHE A 336 -0.35 -4.98 -4.08
C PHE A 336 0.28 -5.62 -5.32
N ARG A 337 -0.35 -5.50 -6.51
CA ARG A 337 -1.65 -4.88 -6.77
C ARG A 337 -2.41 -5.61 -7.88
N GLU A 338 -3.70 -5.34 -7.98
CA GLU A 338 -4.53 -5.73 -9.13
C GLU A 338 -3.99 -5.12 -10.44
N GLY A 339 -4.01 -5.90 -11.51
CA GLY A 339 -3.49 -5.47 -12.81
C GLY A 339 -1.97 -5.54 -12.96
N ALA A 340 -1.24 -6.03 -11.95
CA ALA A 340 0.22 -6.24 -12.00
C ALA A 340 0.63 -7.71 -11.79
N SER A 341 -0.32 -8.63 -11.88
CA SER A 341 -0.13 -10.07 -11.70
C SER A 341 -1.07 -10.86 -12.60
N VAL A 342 -0.87 -12.17 -12.66
CA VAL A 342 -1.84 -13.12 -13.21
C VAL A 342 -2.75 -13.56 -12.09
N MET A 343 -4.06 -13.62 -12.32
CA MET A 343 -4.99 -14.36 -11.47
C MET A 343 -5.20 -15.75 -12.06
N ALA A 344 -5.20 -16.77 -11.22
CA ALA A 344 -5.43 -18.13 -11.66
C ALA A 344 -6.49 -18.82 -10.80
N PHE A 345 -7.34 -19.62 -11.42
CA PHE A 345 -8.47 -20.28 -10.77
C PHE A 345 -8.46 -21.77 -11.11
N GLU A 346 -8.57 -22.65 -10.12
CA GLU A 346 -8.77 -24.09 -10.37
C GLU A 346 -10.25 -24.38 -10.54
N GLU A 347 -10.66 -24.70 -11.76
CA GLU A 347 -12.06 -24.92 -12.13
C GLU A 347 -12.19 -26.11 -13.09
N ASN A 348 -13.10 -27.05 -12.79
CA ASN A 348 -13.50 -28.15 -13.68
C ASN A 348 -12.35 -29.00 -14.25
N GLY A 349 -11.30 -29.25 -13.45
CA GLY A 349 -10.13 -30.04 -13.88
C GLY A 349 -9.15 -29.27 -14.78
N ALA A 350 -9.18 -27.96 -14.73
CA ALA A 350 -8.25 -27.08 -15.42
C ALA A 350 -7.85 -25.91 -14.52
N VAL A 351 -6.74 -25.27 -14.85
CA VAL A 351 -6.36 -23.96 -14.32
C VAL A 351 -6.72 -22.90 -15.35
N ARG A 352 -7.55 -21.95 -14.97
CA ARG A 352 -7.89 -20.79 -15.79
C ARG A 352 -7.00 -19.63 -15.40
N LEU A 353 -6.19 -19.16 -16.35
CA LEU A 353 -5.28 -18.02 -16.19
C LEU A 353 -5.96 -16.76 -16.72
N LEU A 354 -6.19 -15.79 -15.88
CA LEU A 354 -6.56 -14.43 -16.28
C LEU A 354 -5.30 -13.57 -16.26
N ASN A 355 -4.77 -13.30 -17.43
CA ASN A 355 -3.57 -12.48 -17.58
C ASN A 355 -3.93 -10.99 -17.45
N LEU A 356 -3.57 -10.34 -16.33
CA LEU A 356 -3.76 -8.91 -16.11
C LEU A 356 -2.50 -8.08 -16.40
N LEU A 357 -1.42 -8.73 -16.84
CA LEU A 357 -0.18 -8.07 -17.24
C LEU A 357 -0.31 -7.44 -18.64
N PRO A 358 0.52 -6.45 -18.97
CA PRO A 358 0.58 -5.89 -20.32
C PRO A 358 1.18 -6.86 -21.36
N ASP A 359 1.98 -7.82 -20.88
CA ASP A 359 2.70 -8.77 -21.71
C ASP A 359 2.02 -10.14 -21.75
N ARG A 360 2.26 -10.89 -22.83
CA ARG A 360 1.76 -12.24 -23.01
C ARG A 360 2.46 -13.22 -22.06
N VAL A 361 1.69 -14.04 -21.34
CA VAL A 361 2.21 -15.20 -20.63
C VAL A 361 2.53 -16.31 -21.64
N THR A 362 3.72 -16.86 -21.53
CA THR A 362 4.27 -17.82 -22.51
C THR A 362 4.46 -19.22 -21.98
N ARG A 363 4.53 -19.39 -20.66
CA ARG A 363 4.77 -20.67 -20.01
C ARG A 363 4.17 -20.72 -18.63
N VAL A 364 3.71 -21.90 -18.22
CA VAL A 364 3.16 -22.18 -16.91
C VAL A 364 3.72 -23.50 -16.39
N ILE A 365 4.12 -23.54 -15.13
CA ILE A 365 4.45 -24.78 -14.44
C ILE A 365 3.37 -25.06 -13.40
N LEU A 366 2.67 -26.16 -13.59
CA LEU A 366 1.68 -26.69 -12.64
C LEU A 366 2.39 -27.68 -11.69
N MET A 367 2.23 -27.49 -10.39
CA MET A 367 2.89 -28.29 -9.36
C MET A 367 1.83 -28.90 -8.42
N GLY A 368 1.79 -30.22 -8.34
CA GLY A 368 0.99 -30.99 -7.39
C GLY A 368 1.86 -31.56 -6.26
N ASP A 369 1.31 -32.47 -5.46
CA ASP A 369 2.05 -33.10 -4.34
C ASP A 369 3.20 -34.00 -4.86
N GLU A 370 2.96 -34.76 -5.95
CA GLU A 370 3.96 -35.70 -6.54
C GLU A 370 4.11 -35.53 -8.05
N ALA A 371 3.52 -34.48 -8.64
CA ALA A 371 3.51 -34.25 -10.07
C ALA A 371 3.86 -32.79 -10.40
N GLU A 372 4.62 -32.63 -11.47
CA GLU A 372 4.92 -31.32 -12.06
C GLU A 372 4.76 -31.40 -13.58
N THR A 373 4.19 -30.36 -14.19
CA THR A 373 4.04 -30.28 -15.64
C THR A 373 4.38 -28.88 -16.09
N ASP A 374 5.33 -28.79 -17.04
CA ASP A 374 5.72 -27.55 -17.71
C ASP A 374 4.97 -27.45 -19.05
N ILE A 375 4.20 -26.38 -19.21
CA ILE A 375 3.28 -26.22 -20.35
C ILE A 375 3.53 -24.88 -21.03
N PRO A 376 3.87 -24.90 -22.33
CA PRO A 376 3.86 -23.68 -23.14
C PRO A 376 2.41 -23.20 -23.32
N VAL A 377 2.19 -21.92 -23.10
CA VAL A 377 0.86 -21.29 -23.24
C VAL A 377 0.96 -20.01 -24.05
N CYS A 378 -0.20 -19.51 -24.48
CA CYS A 378 -0.32 -18.22 -25.15
C CYS A 378 -1.48 -17.46 -24.49
N ALA A 379 -1.22 -16.89 -23.30
CA ALA A 379 -2.23 -16.13 -22.60
C ALA A 379 -2.06 -14.63 -22.84
N GLU A 380 -2.90 -14.10 -23.71
CA GLU A 380 -2.88 -12.69 -24.10
C GLU A 380 -3.33 -11.75 -22.95
N PRO A 381 -2.86 -10.50 -22.93
CA PRO A 381 -3.28 -9.49 -21.97
C PRO A 381 -4.81 -9.33 -21.88
N ASN A 382 -5.33 -9.24 -20.67
CA ASN A 382 -6.78 -9.12 -20.35
C ASN A 382 -7.63 -10.27 -20.95
N ARG A 383 -7.02 -11.44 -21.20
CA ARG A 383 -7.70 -12.64 -21.67
C ARG A 383 -7.56 -13.77 -20.67
N GLU A 384 -8.57 -14.62 -20.68
CA GLU A 384 -8.57 -15.88 -19.94
C GLU A 384 -8.08 -17.01 -20.85
N THR A 385 -7.21 -17.87 -20.32
CA THR A 385 -6.66 -19.03 -21.00
C THR A 385 -6.82 -20.25 -20.12
N GLU A 386 -7.36 -21.33 -20.67
CA GLU A 386 -7.53 -22.61 -19.97
C GLU A 386 -6.29 -23.48 -20.15
N VAL A 387 -5.79 -24.02 -19.03
CA VAL A 387 -4.66 -24.95 -18.99
C VAL A 387 -5.19 -26.26 -18.35
N PRO A 388 -5.41 -27.32 -19.13
CA PRO A 388 -5.86 -28.60 -18.60
C PRO A 388 -4.88 -29.20 -17.60
N THR A 389 -5.39 -29.84 -16.55
CA THR A 389 -4.55 -30.55 -15.58
C THR A 389 -5.10 -31.96 -15.32
N SER A 390 -4.20 -32.92 -15.11
CA SER A 390 -4.53 -34.31 -14.77
C SER A 390 -4.37 -34.61 -13.27
N PHE A 391 -3.98 -33.60 -12.47
CA PHE A 391 -3.78 -33.72 -11.03
C PHE A 391 -4.23 -32.43 -10.31
N PRO A 392 -4.52 -32.49 -9.00
CA PRO A 392 -4.78 -31.29 -8.20
C PRO A 392 -3.55 -30.37 -8.14
N VAL A 393 -3.69 -29.12 -8.51
CA VAL A 393 -2.60 -28.16 -8.52
C VAL A 393 -2.43 -27.54 -7.13
N ARG A 394 -1.21 -27.61 -6.58
CA ARG A 394 -0.86 -27.01 -5.28
C ARG A 394 -0.22 -25.64 -5.44
N HIS A 395 0.68 -25.53 -6.41
CA HIS A 395 1.39 -24.31 -6.69
C HIS A 395 1.43 -24.05 -8.19
N LEU A 396 1.60 -22.79 -8.54
CA LEU A 396 1.63 -22.33 -9.92
C LEU A 396 2.79 -21.35 -10.10
N ARG A 397 3.59 -21.59 -11.15
CA ARG A 397 4.58 -20.63 -11.62
C ARG A 397 4.20 -20.18 -13.03
N VAL A 398 4.31 -18.89 -13.26
CA VAL A 398 3.89 -18.27 -14.52
C VAL A 398 5.04 -17.44 -15.08
N PHE A 399 5.23 -17.48 -16.40
CA PHE A 399 6.36 -16.83 -17.03
C PHE A 399 5.92 -15.99 -18.23
N VAL A 400 6.53 -14.80 -18.30
CA VAL A 400 6.56 -13.96 -19.49
C VAL A 400 7.96 -14.12 -20.09
N GLN A 401 8.06 -14.80 -21.22
CA GLN A 401 9.34 -15.26 -21.76
C GLN A 401 10.09 -16.13 -20.74
N GLU A 402 11.30 -15.73 -20.32
CA GLU A 402 12.11 -16.45 -19.33
C GLU A 402 11.93 -15.90 -17.89
N LYS A 403 11.20 -14.78 -17.73
CA LYS A 403 11.01 -14.13 -16.44
C LYS A 403 9.77 -14.70 -15.73
N GLU A 404 9.96 -15.22 -14.51
CA GLU A 404 8.83 -15.56 -13.63
C GLU A 404 8.12 -14.29 -13.18
N VAL A 405 6.79 -14.33 -13.18
CA VAL A 405 5.93 -13.20 -12.82
C VAL A 405 4.98 -13.54 -11.69
N SER A 406 4.46 -12.52 -11.04
CA SER A 406 3.52 -12.69 -9.94
C SER A 406 2.24 -13.36 -10.40
N VAL A 407 1.77 -14.33 -9.62
CA VAL A 407 0.48 -14.99 -9.81
C VAL A 407 -0.24 -15.12 -8.47
N TRP A 408 -1.51 -14.76 -8.45
CA TRP A 408 -2.41 -15.08 -7.36
C TRP A 408 -3.27 -16.29 -7.76
N PHE A 409 -2.95 -17.43 -7.16
CA PHE A 409 -3.63 -18.69 -7.43
C PHE A 409 -4.75 -18.93 -6.41
N VAL A 410 -6.00 -18.79 -6.86
CA VAL A 410 -7.20 -19.02 -6.08
C VAL A 410 -7.61 -20.47 -6.22
N ARG A 411 -7.43 -21.23 -5.14
CA ARG A 411 -7.82 -22.66 -5.06
C ARG A 411 -9.24 -22.78 -4.55
N LYS A 412 -10.02 -23.73 -5.06
CA LYS A 412 -11.31 -24.09 -4.43
C LYS A 412 -11.02 -24.74 -3.07
N ALA A 413 -11.73 -24.31 -2.03
CA ALA A 413 -11.80 -25.07 -0.80
C ALA A 413 -12.37 -26.48 -1.12
N LYS A 414 -11.73 -27.52 -0.58
CA LYS A 414 -12.21 -28.89 -0.69
C LYS A 414 -13.47 -29.09 0.14
#